data_46ce5f159b8f3a7297a502cf2e70e687
#
_entry.id   46ce5f159b8f3a7297a502cf2e70e687
#
_cell.length_a   1.000
_cell.length_b   1.000
_cell.length_c   1.000
_cell.angle_alpha   90.00
_cell.angle_beta   90.00
_cell.angle_gamma   90.00
#
_symmetry.space_group_name_H-M   'P 1'
#
loop_
_entity.id
_entity.type
_entity.pdbx_description
1 polymer ?
#
loop_
_entity_poly.entity_id
_entity_poly.type
_entity_poly.pdbx_seq_one_letter_code
_entity_poly.pdbx_strand_id
1 'polypeptide(L)'
;MTDSTTVPSGHPKGLYTLFFSEMWERFCYYGMRVLLTLFLVKSLLKGDAEASLIYGAYTALIYAAPVLGGRMADKYLGYRYAIILGAVLMAIGEFLILGATEVFGGNEAFMLLGMGALIVGNGYFKANISTIVGKLYEDGDPRRDSGFTIFYIGINIGALMATTIVAFVGETYGFEYGFGLAGIGMLAGLAIFWIGRDNYSAAAGLDITEDGMKAVGPLKMYQAISIGSLALIPLCYFLISQNEWMTYLLTGLFVYIAFSLVQA
;
A
#
# COMPACT_ATOMS: atom_id res chain seq x y z
N MET A 1 -6.93 17.99 44.77
CA MET A 1 -7.65 18.64 43.71
C MET A 1 -7.18 17.94 42.44
N THR A 2 -7.92 16.96 41.97
CA THR A 2 -7.64 16.24 40.73
C THR A 2 -8.09 17.16 39.57
N ASP A 3 -7.10 17.66 38.84
CA ASP A 3 -7.30 18.42 37.62
C ASP A 3 -8.06 17.53 36.63
N SER A 4 -9.35 17.78 36.46
CA SER A 4 -10.16 17.11 35.49
C SER A 4 -9.77 17.68 34.13
N THR A 5 -8.73 17.10 33.52
CA THR A 5 -8.42 17.34 32.12
C THR A 5 -9.65 16.93 31.30
N THR A 6 -10.45 17.92 30.91
CA THR A 6 -11.61 17.69 30.05
C THR A 6 -11.13 17.10 28.74
N VAL A 7 -11.43 15.82 28.50
CA VAL A 7 -11.16 15.16 27.20
C VAL A 7 -11.83 16.01 26.11
N PRO A 8 -11.07 16.47 25.11
CA PRO A 8 -11.62 17.29 24.04
C PRO A 8 -12.79 16.57 23.37
N SER A 9 -13.89 17.31 23.10
CA SER A 9 -15.02 16.74 22.38
C SER A 9 -14.66 16.53 20.90
N GLY A 10 -14.84 15.28 20.41
CA GLY A 10 -14.58 14.92 19.01
C GLY A 10 -13.16 14.40 18.74
N HIS A 11 -12.91 13.98 17.51
CA HIS A 11 -11.65 13.42 17.07
C HIS A 11 -10.72 14.49 16.47
N PRO A 12 -9.38 14.26 16.49
CA PRO A 12 -8.43 15.15 15.82
C PRO A 12 -8.75 15.26 14.33
N LYS A 13 -8.61 16.46 13.76
CA LYS A 13 -8.86 16.71 12.32
C LYS A 13 -8.02 15.80 11.40
N GLY A 14 -6.83 15.44 11.85
CA GLY A 14 -5.95 14.50 11.15
C GLY A 14 -6.59 13.15 10.87
N LEU A 15 -7.47 12.68 11.76
CA LEU A 15 -8.18 11.41 11.54
C LEU A 15 -8.95 11.39 10.23
N TYR A 16 -9.67 12.48 9.90
CA TYR A 16 -10.46 12.54 8.67
C TYR A 16 -9.57 12.63 7.42
N THR A 17 -8.44 13.34 7.51
CA THR A 17 -7.45 13.36 6.43
C THR A 17 -6.90 11.96 6.16
N LEU A 18 -6.51 11.24 7.20
CA LEU A 18 -5.98 9.88 7.07
C LEU A 18 -7.06 8.88 6.66
N PHE A 19 -8.30 9.04 7.14
CA PHE A 19 -9.46 8.26 6.72
C PHE A 19 -9.67 8.31 5.21
N PHE A 20 -9.77 9.53 4.64
CA PHE A 20 -10.00 9.69 3.21
C PHE A 20 -8.79 9.27 2.38
N SER A 21 -7.56 9.48 2.86
CA SER A 21 -6.35 9.03 2.18
C SER A 21 -6.29 7.50 2.10
N GLU A 22 -6.56 6.82 3.21
CA GLU A 22 -6.64 5.35 3.25
C GLU A 22 -7.81 4.82 2.42
N MET A 23 -8.98 5.44 2.49
CA MET A 23 -10.15 5.05 1.70
C MET A 23 -9.82 5.01 0.20
N TRP A 24 -9.17 6.05 -0.33
CA TRP A 24 -8.78 6.11 -1.73
C TRP A 24 -7.64 5.14 -2.08
N GLU A 25 -6.71 4.92 -1.17
CA GLU A 25 -5.69 3.89 -1.35
C GLU A 25 -6.32 2.49 -1.37
N ARG A 26 -7.28 2.20 -0.49
CA ARG A 26 -8.04 0.94 -0.53
C ARG A 26 -8.87 0.80 -1.80
N PHE A 27 -9.45 1.88 -2.30
CA PHE A 27 -10.11 1.91 -3.60
C PHE A 27 -9.14 1.49 -4.72
N CYS A 28 -7.94 2.05 -4.75
CA CYS A 28 -6.88 1.67 -5.68
C CYS A 28 -6.53 0.18 -5.54
N TYR A 29 -6.12 -0.25 -4.36
CA TYR A 29 -5.66 -1.61 -4.10
C TYR A 29 -6.71 -2.69 -4.43
N TYR A 30 -7.94 -2.53 -3.93
CA TYR A 30 -9.01 -3.51 -4.20
C TYR A 30 -9.52 -3.40 -5.64
N GLY A 31 -9.46 -2.22 -6.26
CA GLY A 31 -9.81 -2.01 -7.66
C GLY A 31 -8.90 -2.79 -8.59
N MET A 32 -7.58 -2.66 -8.41
CA MET A 32 -6.63 -3.47 -9.14
C MET A 32 -6.85 -4.96 -8.88
N ARG A 33 -6.99 -5.34 -7.61
CA ARG A 33 -7.09 -6.73 -7.21
C ARG A 33 -8.31 -7.45 -7.78
N VAL A 34 -9.46 -6.80 -7.86
CA VAL A 34 -10.69 -7.41 -8.40
C VAL A 34 -10.59 -7.65 -9.90
N LEU A 35 -9.90 -6.77 -10.63
CA LEU A 35 -9.70 -6.91 -12.06
C LEU A 35 -8.54 -7.84 -12.42
N LEU A 36 -7.54 -8.00 -11.55
CA LEU A 36 -6.29 -8.71 -11.85
C LEU A 36 -6.54 -10.12 -12.40
N THR A 37 -7.29 -10.94 -11.68
CA THR A 37 -7.54 -12.33 -12.09
C THR A 37 -8.30 -12.39 -13.42
N LEU A 38 -9.32 -11.54 -13.59
CA LEU A 38 -10.09 -11.46 -14.82
C LEU A 38 -9.22 -11.02 -16.00
N PHE A 39 -8.35 -10.05 -15.79
CA PHE A 39 -7.42 -9.55 -16.80
C PHE A 39 -6.39 -10.62 -17.20
N LEU A 40 -5.82 -11.34 -16.22
CA LEU A 40 -4.91 -12.45 -16.49
C LEU A 40 -5.54 -13.52 -17.37
N VAL A 41 -6.77 -13.92 -17.08
CA VAL A 41 -7.46 -15.00 -17.80
C VAL A 41 -8.03 -14.50 -19.14
N LYS A 42 -8.72 -13.35 -19.16
CA LYS A 42 -9.46 -12.88 -20.35
C LYS A 42 -8.59 -12.16 -21.37
N SER A 43 -7.62 -11.35 -20.91
CA SER A 43 -6.79 -10.53 -21.81
C SER A 43 -5.41 -11.13 -22.06
N LEU A 44 -4.74 -11.64 -21.04
CA LEU A 44 -3.43 -12.26 -21.19
C LEU A 44 -3.51 -13.77 -21.46
N LEU A 45 -4.71 -14.33 -21.53
CA LEU A 45 -4.99 -15.73 -21.87
C LEU A 45 -4.23 -16.75 -21.02
N LYS A 46 -3.97 -16.40 -19.75
CA LYS A 46 -3.34 -17.29 -18.78
C LYS A 46 -4.30 -18.41 -18.36
N GLY A 47 -3.79 -19.61 -18.15
CA GLY A 47 -4.58 -20.66 -17.54
C GLY A 47 -4.96 -20.34 -16.09
N ASP A 48 -6.10 -20.86 -15.62
CA ASP A 48 -6.61 -20.59 -14.25
C ASP A 48 -5.59 -20.91 -13.15
N ALA A 49 -4.81 -21.97 -13.33
CA ALA A 49 -3.76 -22.35 -12.39
C ALA A 49 -2.61 -21.32 -12.35
N GLU A 50 -2.15 -20.85 -13.52
CA GLU A 50 -1.11 -19.83 -13.62
C GLU A 50 -1.58 -18.49 -13.07
N ALA A 51 -2.79 -18.06 -13.43
CA ALA A 51 -3.40 -16.83 -12.89
C ALA A 51 -3.51 -16.87 -11.37
N SER A 52 -3.90 -18.02 -10.80
CA SER A 52 -3.97 -18.22 -9.35
C SER A 52 -2.61 -18.17 -8.67
N LEU A 53 -1.57 -18.70 -9.29
CA LEU A 53 -0.19 -18.65 -8.77
C LEU A 53 0.36 -17.21 -8.78
N ILE A 54 0.16 -16.48 -9.88
CA ILE A 54 0.53 -15.05 -9.99
C ILE A 54 -0.17 -14.23 -8.90
N TYR A 55 -1.49 -14.42 -8.76
CA TYR A 55 -2.28 -13.76 -7.73
C TYR A 55 -1.81 -14.11 -6.31
N GLY A 56 -1.50 -15.38 -6.06
CA GLY A 56 -0.97 -15.87 -4.78
C GLY A 56 0.39 -15.25 -4.44
N ALA A 57 1.33 -15.24 -5.40
CA ALA A 57 2.65 -14.63 -5.24
C ALA A 57 2.55 -13.11 -4.96
N TYR A 58 1.73 -12.40 -5.73
CA TYR A 58 1.45 -10.99 -5.50
C TYR A 58 0.90 -10.75 -4.09
N THR A 59 -0.12 -11.53 -3.69
CA THR A 59 -0.77 -11.38 -2.39
C THR A 59 0.22 -11.61 -1.25
N ALA A 60 1.06 -12.63 -1.34
CA ALA A 60 2.07 -12.92 -0.32
C ALA A 60 3.07 -11.77 -0.17
N LEU A 61 3.59 -11.26 -1.28
CA LEU A 61 4.57 -10.17 -1.27
C LEU A 61 3.98 -8.87 -0.74
N ILE A 62 2.75 -8.52 -1.13
CA ILE A 62 2.13 -7.26 -0.71
C ILE A 62 1.79 -7.25 0.78
N TYR A 63 1.52 -8.41 1.38
CA TYR A 63 1.33 -8.52 2.83
C TYR A 63 2.66 -8.57 3.61
N ALA A 64 3.75 -9.03 2.99
CA ALA A 64 5.07 -9.03 3.60
C ALA A 64 5.76 -7.66 3.55
N ALA A 65 5.54 -6.88 2.49
CA ALA A 65 6.20 -5.60 2.25
C ALA A 65 6.05 -4.56 3.39
N PRO A 66 4.90 -4.42 4.08
CA PRO A 66 4.75 -3.47 5.19
C PRO A 66 5.71 -3.69 6.36
N VAL A 67 6.20 -4.90 6.57
CA VAL A 67 7.21 -5.19 7.62
C VAL A 67 8.52 -4.44 7.33
N LEU A 68 8.95 -4.46 6.06
CA LEU A 68 10.15 -3.75 5.63
C LEU A 68 9.90 -2.24 5.54
N GLY A 69 8.77 -1.84 4.94
CA GLY A 69 8.44 -0.43 4.76
C GLY A 69 8.23 0.31 6.07
N GLY A 70 7.58 -0.31 7.07
CA GLY A 70 7.45 0.25 8.41
C GLY A 70 8.81 0.44 9.08
N ARG A 71 9.67 -0.59 9.04
CA ARG A 71 11.03 -0.50 9.63
C ARG A 71 11.89 0.58 8.97
N MET A 72 11.77 0.76 7.64
CA MET A 72 12.49 1.83 6.93
C MET A 72 11.95 3.20 7.31
N ALA A 73 10.65 3.34 7.50
CA ALA A 73 10.04 4.59 7.95
C ALA A 73 10.48 4.94 9.38
N ASP A 74 10.41 4.00 10.32
CA ASP A 74 10.79 4.21 11.71
C ASP A 74 12.25 4.67 11.84
N LYS A 75 13.15 4.05 11.08
CA LYS A 75 14.57 4.24 11.25
C LYS A 75 15.13 5.40 10.38
N TYR A 76 14.59 5.62 9.18
CA TYR A 76 15.24 6.50 8.22
C TYR A 76 14.33 7.54 7.58
N LEU A 77 13.11 7.13 7.11
CA LEU A 77 12.33 7.97 6.21
C LEU A 77 11.38 8.93 6.94
N GLY A 78 10.95 8.58 8.17
CA GLY A 78 9.80 9.22 8.78
C GLY A 78 8.49 8.83 8.09
N TYR A 79 7.38 8.90 8.80
CA TYR A 79 6.11 8.37 8.31
C TYR A 79 5.54 9.15 7.12
N ARG A 80 5.65 10.48 7.15
CA ARG A 80 5.13 11.34 6.07
C ARG A 80 5.80 11.04 4.74
N TYR A 81 7.14 11.01 4.74
CA TYR A 81 7.91 10.76 3.53
C TYR A 81 7.68 9.34 3.01
N ALA A 82 7.64 8.34 3.90
CA ALA A 82 7.37 6.95 3.54
C ALA A 82 6.00 6.80 2.86
N ILE A 83 4.94 7.41 3.41
CA ILE A 83 3.59 7.36 2.84
C ILE A 83 3.56 8.02 1.45
N ILE A 84 4.20 9.17 1.28
CA ILE A 84 4.27 9.85 -0.02
C ILE A 84 5.01 9.00 -1.04
N LEU A 85 6.19 8.47 -0.68
CA LEU A 85 6.95 7.55 -1.54
C LEU A 85 6.10 6.34 -1.93
N GLY A 86 5.41 5.73 -0.96
CA GLY A 86 4.51 4.61 -1.17
C GLY A 86 3.37 4.94 -2.12
N ALA A 87 2.68 6.05 -1.91
CA ALA A 87 1.57 6.50 -2.75
C ALA A 87 2.00 6.79 -4.20
N VAL A 88 3.17 7.43 -4.38
CA VAL A 88 3.74 7.68 -5.72
C VAL A 88 4.06 6.37 -6.43
N LEU A 89 4.71 5.42 -5.74
CA LEU A 89 5.02 4.12 -6.32
C LEU A 89 3.77 3.33 -6.67
N MET A 90 2.72 3.38 -5.84
CA MET A 90 1.45 2.73 -6.14
C MET A 90 0.76 3.37 -7.35
N ALA A 91 0.73 4.69 -7.45
CA ALA A 91 0.17 5.38 -8.61
C ALA A 91 0.92 5.01 -9.90
N ILE A 92 2.26 5.01 -9.87
CA ILE A 92 3.08 4.53 -10.99
C ILE A 92 2.75 3.07 -11.33
N GLY A 93 2.57 2.23 -10.32
CA GLY A 93 2.21 0.82 -10.50
C GLY A 93 0.91 0.63 -11.25
N GLU A 94 -0.15 1.37 -10.90
CA GLU A 94 -1.43 1.32 -11.60
C GLU A 94 -1.32 1.77 -13.06
N PHE A 95 -0.59 2.86 -13.33
CA PHE A 95 -0.38 3.32 -14.70
C PHE A 95 0.53 2.40 -15.53
N LEU A 96 1.44 1.65 -14.89
CA LEU A 96 2.17 0.57 -15.56
C LEU A 96 1.22 -0.58 -15.93
N ILE A 97 0.33 -0.99 -15.02
CA ILE A 97 -0.68 -2.04 -15.32
C ILE A 97 -1.61 -1.58 -16.44
N LEU A 98 -2.01 -0.32 -16.47
CA LEU A 98 -2.74 0.27 -17.59
C LEU A 98 -1.98 0.04 -18.91
N GLY A 99 -0.64 0.22 -18.91
CA GLY A 99 0.22 -0.04 -20.08
C GLY A 99 0.25 -1.50 -20.55
N ALA A 100 -0.23 -2.45 -19.73
CA ALA A 100 -0.35 -3.86 -20.12
C ALA A 100 -1.64 -4.17 -20.88
N THR A 101 -2.61 -3.25 -20.95
CA THR A 101 -3.85 -3.43 -21.69
C THR A 101 -3.63 -3.36 -23.19
N GLU A 102 -4.55 -3.93 -23.98
CA GLU A 102 -4.43 -3.97 -25.45
C GLU A 102 -4.33 -2.59 -26.07
N VAL A 103 -4.99 -1.58 -25.50
CA VAL A 103 -4.94 -0.18 -25.95
C VAL A 103 -3.52 0.38 -25.97
N PHE A 104 -2.66 -0.13 -25.09
CA PHE A 104 -1.26 0.28 -24.95
C PHE A 104 -0.26 -0.80 -25.39
N GLY A 105 -0.69 -1.83 -26.11
CA GLY A 105 0.17 -2.84 -26.73
C GLY A 105 0.23 -4.20 -26.04
N GLY A 106 -0.54 -4.42 -24.95
CA GLY A 106 -0.75 -5.76 -24.37
C GLY A 106 0.50 -6.43 -23.80
N ASN A 107 1.45 -5.68 -23.24
CA ASN A 107 2.71 -6.24 -22.77
C ASN A 107 2.64 -6.67 -21.30
N GLU A 108 2.67 -7.97 -21.04
CA GLU A 108 2.65 -8.57 -19.71
C GLU A 108 3.75 -8.02 -18.76
N ALA A 109 4.91 -7.64 -19.29
CA ALA A 109 5.98 -7.09 -18.46
C ALA A 109 5.56 -5.80 -17.73
N PHE A 110 4.73 -4.96 -18.36
CA PHE A 110 4.18 -3.76 -17.69
C PHE A 110 3.27 -4.13 -16.53
N MET A 111 2.47 -5.20 -16.66
CA MET A 111 1.64 -5.67 -15.55
C MET A 111 2.49 -6.13 -14.37
N LEU A 112 3.48 -7.00 -14.61
CA LEU A 112 4.33 -7.53 -13.55
C LEU A 112 5.18 -6.45 -12.89
N LEU A 113 5.70 -5.47 -13.66
CA LEU A 113 6.40 -4.31 -13.11
C LEU A 113 5.46 -3.42 -12.29
N GLY A 114 4.24 -3.21 -12.76
CA GLY A 114 3.21 -2.46 -12.04
C GLY A 114 2.84 -3.13 -10.72
N MET A 115 2.65 -4.45 -10.73
CA MET A 115 2.43 -5.24 -9.51
C MET A 115 3.62 -5.11 -8.54
N GLY A 116 4.86 -5.14 -9.04
CA GLY A 116 6.05 -4.90 -8.24
C GLY A 116 6.07 -3.51 -7.59
N ALA A 117 5.71 -2.48 -8.34
CA ALA A 117 5.61 -1.11 -7.83
C ALA A 117 4.51 -0.96 -6.77
N LEU A 118 3.36 -1.63 -6.96
CA LEU A 118 2.28 -1.69 -5.97
C LEU A 118 2.73 -2.38 -4.67
N ILE A 119 3.47 -3.49 -4.75
CA ILE A 119 4.01 -4.20 -3.59
C ILE A 119 4.93 -3.28 -2.78
N VAL A 120 5.91 -2.67 -3.44
CA VAL A 120 6.88 -1.80 -2.77
C VAL A 120 6.18 -0.56 -2.20
N GLY A 121 5.28 0.05 -2.98
CA GLY A 121 4.51 1.22 -2.57
C GLY A 121 3.60 0.96 -1.37
N ASN A 122 2.82 -0.13 -1.41
CA ASN A 122 1.96 -0.54 -0.31
C ASN A 122 2.78 -0.82 0.97
N GLY A 123 3.98 -1.39 0.82
CA GLY A 123 4.90 -1.60 1.93
C GLY A 123 5.18 -0.30 2.70
N TYR A 124 5.43 0.79 2.00
CA TYR A 124 5.66 2.10 2.62
C TYR A 124 4.38 2.80 3.07
N PHE A 125 3.27 2.58 2.42
CA PHE A 125 2.02 3.29 2.73
C PHE A 125 1.30 2.68 3.93
N LYS A 126 0.95 1.40 3.86
CA LYS A 126 -0.05 0.76 4.73
C LYS A 126 0.29 0.78 6.22
N ALA A 127 1.50 0.35 6.59
CA ALA A 127 1.89 0.31 8.00
C ALA A 127 1.98 1.73 8.58
N ASN A 128 2.50 2.66 7.81
CA ASN A 128 2.85 3.99 8.28
C ASN A 128 1.63 4.91 8.46
N ILE A 129 0.62 4.81 7.59
CA ILE A 129 -0.60 5.61 7.77
C ILE A 129 -1.36 5.20 9.03
N SER A 130 -1.46 3.90 9.32
CA SER A 130 -2.06 3.39 10.57
C SER A 130 -1.27 3.84 11.80
N THR A 131 0.05 3.91 11.70
CA THR A 131 0.91 4.41 12.77
C THR A 131 0.63 5.89 13.07
N ILE A 132 0.46 6.73 12.04
CA ILE A 132 0.09 8.14 12.24
C ILE A 132 -1.26 8.25 12.94
N VAL A 133 -2.27 7.43 12.56
CA VAL A 133 -3.58 7.41 13.25
C VAL A 133 -3.40 7.19 14.76
N GLY A 134 -2.58 6.21 15.14
CA GLY A 134 -2.29 5.96 16.56
C GLY A 134 -1.61 7.13 17.26
N LYS A 135 -0.76 7.87 16.55
CA LYS A 135 0.01 9.03 17.07
C LYS A 135 -0.77 10.34 17.10
N LEU A 136 -2.01 10.37 16.61
CA LEU A 136 -2.92 11.51 16.79
C LEU A 136 -3.50 11.58 18.19
N TYR A 137 -3.37 10.53 18.99
CA TYR A 137 -3.92 10.39 20.32
C TYR A 137 -2.78 10.24 21.32
N GLU A 138 -2.91 10.90 22.48
CA GLU A 138 -2.00 10.70 23.61
C GLU A 138 -2.17 9.30 24.21
N ASP A 139 -1.15 8.85 24.94
CA ASP A 139 -1.22 7.57 25.62
C ASP A 139 -2.35 7.58 26.67
N GLY A 140 -3.26 6.62 26.57
CA GLY A 140 -4.43 6.51 27.45
C GLY A 140 -5.64 7.35 26.99
N ASP A 141 -5.60 8.03 25.85
CA ASP A 141 -6.76 8.74 25.31
C ASP A 141 -7.91 7.74 24.97
N PRO A 142 -9.08 7.84 25.65
CA PRO A 142 -10.19 6.90 25.47
C PRO A 142 -10.81 6.95 24.07
N ARG A 143 -10.54 8.01 23.28
CA ARG A 143 -11.03 8.17 21.91
C ARG A 143 -10.22 7.38 20.87
N ARG A 144 -9.04 6.87 21.25
CA ARG A 144 -8.12 6.20 20.31
C ARG A 144 -8.77 5.01 19.63
N ASP A 145 -9.45 4.14 20.36
CA ASP A 145 -10.09 2.92 19.81
C ASP A 145 -11.23 3.27 18.85
N SER A 146 -12.06 4.26 19.21
CA SER A 146 -13.11 4.75 18.31
C SER A 146 -12.53 5.46 17.07
N GLY A 147 -11.38 6.13 17.20
CA GLY A 147 -10.63 6.69 16.08
C GLY A 147 -10.17 5.63 15.09
N PHE A 148 -9.60 4.51 15.58
CA PHE A 148 -9.28 3.37 14.72
C PHE A 148 -10.53 2.76 14.09
N THR A 149 -11.66 2.67 14.82
CA THR A 149 -12.91 2.18 14.24
C THR A 149 -13.36 3.05 13.05
N ILE A 150 -13.32 4.38 13.20
CA ILE A 150 -13.63 5.31 12.11
C ILE A 150 -12.66 5.08 10.93
N PHE A 151 -11.37 4.98 11.20
CA PHE A 151 -10.37 4.72 10.17
C PHE A 151 -10.64 3.41 9.40
N TYR A 152 -11.00 2.32 10.09
CA TYR A 152 -11.38 1.05 9.47
C TYR A 152 -12.66 1.13 8.64
N ILE A 153 -13.61 1.98 8.99
CA ILE A 153 -14.79 2.25 8.14
C ILE A 153 -14.34 2.78 6.79
N GLY A 154 -13.34 3.68 6.73
CA GLY A 154 -12.77 4.18 5.49
C GLY A 154 -12.20 3.06 4.60
N ILE A 155 -11.49 2.09 5.20
CA ILE A 155 -10.98 0.90 4.49
C ILE A 155 -12.11 0.15 3.81
N ASN A 156 -13.20 -0.11 4.55
CA ASN A 156 -14.34 -0.88 4.03
C ASN A 156 -15.12 -0.12 2.96
N ILE A 157 -15.29 1.18 3.11
CA ILE A 157 -15.92 2.03 2.08
C ILE A 157 -15.08 2.00 0.80
N GLY A 158 -13.76 2.18 0.90
CA GLY A 158 -12.84 2.10 -0.25
C GLY A 158 -12.94 0.75 -0.95
N ALA A 159 -12.94 -0.36 -0.20
CA ALA A 159 -13.08 -1.71 -0.73
C ALA A 159 -14.44 -1.91 -1.42
N LEU A 160 -15.54 -1.47 -0.82
CA LEU A 160 -16.88 -1.56 -1.40
C LEU A 160 -16.97 -0.76 -2.72
N MET A 161 -16.50 0.47 -2.73
CA MET A 161 -16.46 1.30 -3.94
C MET A 161 -15.63 0.64 -5.04
N ALA A 162 -14.48 0.07 -4.71
CA ALA A 162 -13.61 -0.60 -5.65
C ALA A 162 -14.27 -1.83 -6.27
N THR A 163 -14.80 -2.72 -5.45
CA THR A 163 -15.43 -3.97 -5.91
C THR A 163 -16.74 -3.75 -6.66
N THR A 164 -17.36 -2.58 -6.54
CA THR A 164 -18.55 -2.20 -7.30
C THR A 164 -18.19 -1.35 -8.52
N ILE A 165 -17.56 -0.19 -8.31
CA ILE A 165 -17.36 0.81 -9.37
C ILE A 165 -16.23 0.39 -10.31
N VAL A 166 -15.05 0.02 -9.77
CA VAL A 166 -13.89 -0.33 -10.61
C VAL A 166 -14.16 -1.62 -11.35
N ALA A 167 -14.76 -2.63 -10.69
CA ALA A 167 -15.16 -3.87 -11.33
C ALA A 167 -16.15 -3.62 -12.47
N PHE A 168 -17.21 -2.86 -12.21
CA PHE A 168 -18.22 -2.53 -13.23
C PHE A 168 -17.60 -1.78 -14.42
N VAL A 169 -16.78 -0.77 -14.17
CA VAL A 169 -16.13 0.00 -15.22
C VAL A 169 -15.18 -0.88 -16.04
N GLY A 170 -14.33 -1.68 -15.37
CA GLY A 170 -13.37 -2.54 -16.05
C GLY A 170 -14.01 -3.66 -16.87
N GLU A 171 -15.10 -4.25 -16.40
CA GLU A 171 -15.80 -5.32 -17.13
C GLU A 171 -16.71 -4.80 -18.23
N THR A 172 -17.28 -3.59 -18.09
CA THR A 172 -18.25 -3.04 -19.05
C THR A 172 -17.58 -2.23 -20.14
N TYR A 173 -16.60 -1.41 -19.80
CA TYR A 173 -15.99 -0.45 -20.73
C TYR A 173 -14.59 -0.83 -21.18
N GLY A 174 -13.89 -1.70 -20.41
CA GLY A 174 -12.55 -2.16 -20.69
C GLY A 174 -11.62 -2.07 -19.48
N PHE A 175 -10.68 -3.00 -19.37
CA PHE A 175 -9.75 -3.09 -18.24
C PHE A 175 -8.91 -1.83 -18.06
N GLU A 176 -8.58 -1.12 -19.16
CA GLU A 176 -7.84 0.14 -19.14
C GLU A 176 -8.56 1.22 -18.34
N TYR A 177 -9.89 1.31 -18.46
CA TYR A 177 -10.67 2.27 -17.68
C TYR A 177 -10.73 1.90 -16.21
N GLY A 178 -10.81 0.60 -15.90
CA GLY A 178 -10.80 0.11 -14.52
C GLY A 178 -9.48 0.40 -13.80
N PHE A 179 -8.35 0.02 -14.41
CA PHE A 179 -7.01 0.28 -13.86
C PHE A 179 -6.70 1.79 -13.82
N GLY A 180 -7.10 2.54 -14.87
CA GLY A 180 -6.97 3.99 -14.88
C GLY A 180 -7.73 4.65 -13.73
N LEU A 181 -8.94 4.19 -13.46
CA LEU A 181 -9.77 4.69 -12.35
C LEU A 181 -9.14 4.39 -10.98
N ALA A 182 -8.56 3.19 -10.81
CA ALA A 182 -7.81 2.83 -9.61
C ALA A 182 -6.59 3.74 -9.41
N GLY A 183 -5.83 4.02 -10.47
CA GLY A 183 -4.69 4.95 -10.43
C GLY A 183 -5.09 6.38 -10.09
N ILE A 184 -6.21 6.88 -10.65
CA ILE A 184 -6.77 8.19 -10.30
C ILE A 184 -7.17 8.22 -8.81
N GLY A 185 -7.76 7.14 -8.29
CA GLY A 185 -8.07 6.99 -6.88
C GLY A 185 -6.83 7.14 -6.00
N MET A 186 -5.71 6.51 -6.39
CA MET A 186 -4.45 6.65 -5.64
C MET A 186 -3.93 8.08 -5.62
N LEU A 187 -3.99 8.77 -6.77
CA LEU A 187 -3.61 10.19 -6.84
C LEU A 187 -4.51 11.07 -5.98
N ALA A 188 -5.81 10.78 -5.92
CA ALA A 188 -6.74 11.49 -5.02
C ALA A 188 -6.36 11.28 -3.55
N GLY A 189 -6.05 10.04 -3.14
CA GLY A 189 -5.57 9.72 -1.80
C GLY A 189 -4.29 10.46 -1.44
N LEU A 190 -3.32 10.49 -2.36
CA LEU A 190 -2.07 11.23 -2.20
C LEU A 190 -2.32 12.75 -2.09
N ALA A 191 -3.20 13.31 -2.92
CA ALA A 191 -3.53 14.72 -2.89
C ALA A 191 -4.18 15.12 -1.55
N ILE A 192 -5.12 14.32 -1.05
CA ILE A 192 -5.77 14.53 0.26
C ILE A 192 -4.72 14.48 1.38
N PHE A 193 -3.85 13.47 1.36
CA PHE A 193 -2.78 13.34 2.34
C PHE A 193 -1.86 14.57 2.36
N TRP A 194 -1.44 15.02 1.18
CA TRP A 194 -0.54 16.18 1.05
C TRP A 194 -1.19 17.51 1.43
N ILE A 195 -2.41 17.77 0.93
CA ILE A 195 -3.14 19.02 1.22
C ILE A 195 -3.50 19.10 2.70
N GLY A 196 -3.92 17.98 3.29
CA GLY A 196 -4.30 17.90 4.69
C GLY A 196 -3.15 17.77 5.69
N ARG A 197 -1.88 17.96 5.28
CA ARG A 197 -0.69 17.71 6.11
C ARG A 197 -0.67 18.48 7.42
N ASP A 198 -1.28 19.65 7.47
CA ASP A 198 -1.31 20.48 8.68
C ASP A 198 -2.24 19.90 9.75
N ASN A 199 -3.26 19.12 9.35
CA ASN A 199 -4.22 18.51 10.26
C ASN A 199 -3.63 17.42 11.15
N TYR A 200 -2.54 16.77 10.71
CA TYR A 200 -1.84 15.71 11.45
C TYR A 200 -0.40 16.08 11.82
N SER A 201 -0.02 17.36 11.67
CA SER A 201 1.34 17.85 11.92
C SER A 201 1.82 17.67 13.37
N ALA A 202 0.90 17.53 14.33
CA ALA A 202 1.21 17.27 15.73
C ALA A 202 1.66 15.81 16.02
N ALA A 203 1.44 14.87 15.10
CA ALA A 203 1.85 13.49 15.28
C ALA A 203 3.39 13.36 15.27
N ALA A 204 3.93 12.53 16.15
CA ALA A 204 5.38 12.33 16.25
C ALA A 204 5.92 11.42 15.11
N GLY A 205 7.18 11.64 14.72
CA GLY A 205 7.89 10.78 13.77
C GLY A 205 7.53 11.02 12.29
N LEU A 206 6.95 12.18 11.97
CA LEU A 206 6.54 12.50 10.61
C LEU A 206 7.70 12.79 9.67
N ASP A 207 8.76 13.45 10.19
CA ASP A 207 9.86 13.94 9.38
C ASP A 207 10.97 12.91 9.26
N ILE A 208 11.81 13.08 8.25
CA ILE A 208 12.99 12.23 8.02
C ILE A 208 13.87 12.24 9.28
N THR A 209 14.26 11.05 9.72
CA THR A 209 15.03 10.89 10.94
C THR A 209 16.47 11.41 10.82
N GLU A 210 17.16 11.59 11.93
CA GLU A 210 18.59 11.95 11.91
C GLU A 210 19.43 10.91 11.15
N ASP A 211 19.13 9.61 11.33
CA ASP A 211 19.79 8.54 10.57
C ASP A 211 19.50 8.62 9.08
N GLY A 212 18.29 9.02 8.70
CA GLY A 212 17.91 9.25 7.32
C GLY A 212 18.64 10.42 6.67
N MET A 213 19.05 11.39 7.46
CA MET A 213 19.81 12.57 6.97
C MET A 213 21.32 12.34 6.89
N LYS A 214 21.85 11.23 7.40
CA LYS A 214 23.27 10.88 7.30
C LYS A 214 23.70 10.68 5.85
N ALA A 215 24.91 11.14 5.51
CA ALA A 215 25.49 10.98 4.19
C ALA A 215 25.91 9.53 3.94
N VAL A 216 25.59 9.03 2.74
CA VAL A 216 26.02 7.74 2.19
C VAL A 216 26.57 8.00 0.79
N GLY A 217 27.87 8.19 0.69
CA GLY A 217 28.49 8.66 -0.55
C GLY A 217 27.98 10.06 -0.95
N PRO A 218 27.52 10.24 -2.20
CA PRO A 218 26.98 11.51 -2.67
C PRO A 218 25.54 11.77 -2.24
N LEU A 219 24.87 10.79 -1.63
CA LEU A 219 23.46 10.84 -1.26
C LEU A 219 23.27 10.88 0.27
N LYS A 220 22.08 11.28 0.71
CA LYS A 220 21.61 11.03 2.06
C LYS A 220 20.95 9.64 2.13
N MET A 221 20.95 9.04 3.32
CA MET A 221 20.41 7.68 3.52
C MET A 221 18.98 7.55 2.99
N TYR A 222 18.09 8.52 3.28
CA TYR A 222 16.70 8.47 2.79
C TYR A 222 16.61 8.45 1.25
N GLN A 223 17.52 9.17 0.57
CA GLN A 223 17.59 9.18 -0.90
C GLN A 223 18.09 7.82 -1.43
N ALA A 224 19.13 7.28 -0.78
CA ALA A 224 19.67 5.96 -1.14
C ALA A 224 18.60 4.86 -0.97
N ILE A 225 17.81 4.91 0.12
CA ILE A 225 16.69 3.99 0.34
C ILE A 225 15.61 4.18 -0.73
N SER A 226 15.25 5.41 -1.07
CA SER A 226 14.23 5.68 -2.09
C SER A 226 14.66 5.15 -3.47
N ILE A 227 15.91 5.36 -3.87
CA ILE A 227 16.47 4.81 -5.11
C ILE A 227 16.55 3.28 -5.02
N GLY A 228 17.03 2.74 -3.89
CA GLY A 228 17.10 1.31 -3.65
C GLY A 228 15.74 0.62 -3.72
N SER A 229 14.67 1.33 -3.33
CA SER A 229 13.29 0.83 -3.44
C SER A 229 12.87 0.59 -4.89
N LEU A 230 13.38 1.39 -5.85
CA LEU A 230 13.14 1.15 -7.26
C LEU A 230 13.76 -0.16 -7.75
N ALA A 231 14.88 -0.57 -7.16
CA ALA A 231 15.52 -1.86 -7.47
C ALA A 231 14.73 -3.07 -6.93
N LEU A 232 13.84 -2.87 -5.93
CA LEU A 232 12.95 -3.91 -5.45
C LEU A 232 11.81 -4.21 -6.45
N ILE A 233 11.45 -3.27 -7.32
CA ILE A 233 10.40 -3.48 -8.33
C ILE A 233 10.75 -4.62 -9.28
N PRO A 234 11.91 -4.64 -9.98
CA PRO A 234 12.29 -5.77 -10.80
C PRO A 234 12.54 -7.06 -10.00
N LEU A 235 12.90 -6.97 -8.72
CA LEU A 235 12.97 -8.15 -7.87
C LEU A 235 11.57 -8.74 -7.64
N CYS A 236 10.57 -7.90 -7.32
CA CYS A 236 9.18 -8.36 -7.20
C CYS A 236 8.66 -8.92 -8.52
N TYR A 237 8.95 -8.25 -9.66
CA TYR A 237 8.66 -8.79 -11.00
C TYR A 237 9.20 -10.21 -11.15
N PHE A 238 10.48 -10.43 -10.86
CA PHE A 238 11.11 -11.75 -10.96
C PHE A 238 10.43 -12.77 -10.06
N LEU A 239 10.16 -12.43 -8.80
CA LEU A 239 9.52 -13.33 -7.84
C LEU A 239 8.09 -13.72 -8.25
N ILE A 240 7.33 -12.79 -8.87
CA ILE A 240 5.99 -13.07 -9.36
C ILE A 240 6.04 -13.91 -10.64
N SER A 241 6.97 -13.62 -11.55
CA SER A 241 7.14 -14.38 -12.80
C SER A 241 7.63 -15.82 -12.57
N GLN A 242 8.40 -16.04 -11.50
CA GLN A 242 8.87 -17.36 -11.08
C GLN A 242 7.99 -17.94 -9.96
N ASN A 243 6.70 -18.02 -10.22
CA ASN A 243 5.66 -18.36 -9.24
C ASN A 243 5.84 -19.74 -8.59
N GLU A 244 6.48 -20.71 -9.25
CA GLU A 244 6.81 -22.01 -8.67
C GLU A 244 7.77 -21.87 -7.48
N TRP A 245 8.84 -21.07 -7.62
CA TRP A 245 9.78 -20.80 -6.53
C TRP A 245 9.10 -20.10 -5.35
N MET A 246 8.18 -19.21 -5.64
CA MET A 246 7.38 -18.55 -4.61
C MET A 246 6.52 -19.55 -3.83
N THR A 247 5.95 -20.55 -4.50
CA THR A 247 5.20 -21.64 -3.86
C THR A 247 6.06 -22.42 -2.87
N TYR A 248 7.28 -22.78 -3.27
CA TYR A 248 8.22 -23.49 -2.37
C TYR A 248 8.63 -22.62 -1.17
N LEU A 249 8.88 -21.33 -1.39
CA LEU A 249 9.23 -20.39 -0.32
C LEU A 249 8.10 -20.23 0.68
N LEU A 250 6.87 -20.04 0.21
CA LEU A 250 5.68 -19.90 1.06
C LEU A 250 5.38 -21.19 1.83
N THR A 251 5.52 -22.35 1.17
CA THR A 251 5.34 -23.65 1.82
C THR A 251 6.39 -23.86 2.92
N GLY A 252 7.65 -23.54 2.65
CA GLY A 252 8.73 -23.61 3.64
C GLY A 252 8.49 -22.69 4.83
N LEU A 253 8.06 -21.45 4.58
CA LEU A 253 7.71 -20.48 5.63
C LEU A 253 6.53 -20.99 6.47
N PHE A 254 5.48 -21.50 5.83
CA PHE A 254 4.32 -22.07 6.52
C PHE A 254 4.73 -23.25 7.44
N VAL A 255 5.54 -24.18 6.92
CA VAL A 255 6.04 -25.31 7.71
C VAL A 255 6.89 -24.83 8.88
N TYR A 256 7.76 -23.83 8.66
CA TYR A 256 8.57 -23.22 9.74
C TYR A 256 7.70 -22.59 10.82
N ILE A 257 6.69 -21.79 10.44
CA ILE A 257 5.77 -21.16 11.41
C ILE A 257 4.98 -22.24 12.18
N ALA A 258 4.42 -23.21 11.47
CA ALA A 258 3.68 -24.32 12.10
C ALA A 258 4.55 -25.07 13.10
N PHE A 259 5.80 -25.39 12.74
CA PHE A 259 6.76 -26.04 13.62
C PHE A 259 7.10 -25.19 14.84
N SER A 260 7.33 -23.89 14.65
CA SER A 260 7.62 -22.93 15.74
C SER A 260 6.46 -22.81 16.73
N LEU A 261 5.21 -22.85 16.24
CA LEU A 261 4.01 -22.80 17.09
C LEU A 261 3.81 -24.08 17.90
N VAL A 262 4.26 -25.23 17.38
CA VAL A 262 4.17 -26.51 18.12
C VAL A 262 5.24 -26.59 19.22
N GLN A 263 6.34 -25.86 19.07
CA GLN A 263 7.43 -25.82 20.08
C GLN A 263 7.23 -24.76 21.17
N ALA A 264 6.33 -23.78 20.96
CA ALA A 264 5.99 -22.71 21.93
C ALA A 264 4.88 -23.15 22.87
#